data_480e698d97b27884194db0044c5c61bb
#
_entry.id   480e698d97b27884194db0044c5c61bb
#
_cell.length_a   1.000
_cell.length_b   1.000
_cell.length_c   1.000
_cell.angle_alpha   90.00
_cell.angle_beta   90.00
_cell.angle_gamma   90.00
#
_symmetry.space_group_name_H-M   'P 1'
#
loop_
_entity.id
_entity.type
_entity.pdbx_description
1 polymer ?
#
loop_
_entity_poly.entity_id
_entity_poly.type
_entity_poly.pdbx_seq_one_letter_code
_entity_poly.pdbx_strand_id
1 'polypeptide(L)'
;QREAVLSLDGPLLVVACAGSGKTKVLTSRIAHIIKNKKAFPNQILAVTFTNKAAKEMHNRVSKILGSSAVGLAWLGTFHSICAKILRKHASAANLKSNFTIVDTDDQIRLIKNICKAENIDVKQLSPRYVIAIIDKWKNRGLYPNEEKINFKDIYEKNILPVYRKYQQKLIELNACD
;
A
#
# COMPACT_ATOMS: atom_id res chain seq x y z
N GLN A 1 25.75 2.66 -12.85
CA GLN A 1 24.44 2.40 -13.49
C GLN A 1 24.40 1.07 -14.22
N ARG A 2 25.42 0.79 -15.07
CA ARG A 2 25.51 -0.48 -15.85
C ARG A 2 25.52 -1.70 -14.92
N GLU A 3 26.33 -1.67 -13.89
CA GLU A 3 26.43 -2.74 -12.89
C GLU A 3 25.09 -3.02 -12.23
N ALA A 4 24.38 -1.98 -11.77
CA ALA A 4 23.05 -2.11 -11.17
C ALA A 4 21.99 -2.71 -12.12
N VAL A 5 22.13 -2.54 -13.43
CA VAL A 5 21.26 -3.17 -14.43
C VAL A 5 21.60 -4.63 -14.64
N LEU A 6 22.87 -4.98 -14.58
CA LEU A 6 23.36 -6.34 -14.87
C LEU A 6 23.29 -7.29 -13.67
N SER A 7 23.36 -6.78 -12.44
CA SER A 7 23.22 -7.57 -11.20
C SER A 7 21.78 -8.01 -11.01
N LEU A 8 21.39 -9.16 -11.56
CA LEU A 8 20.00 -9.64 -11.54
C LEU A 8 19.67 -10.54 -10.34
N ASP A 9 20.67 -11.18 -9.77
CA ASP A 9 20.49 -12.15 -8.70
C ASP A 9 20.65 -11.49 -7.32
N GLY A 10 19.81 -11.89 -6.37
CA GLY A 10 19.80 -11.41 -5.00
C GLY A 10 19.26 -9.99 -4.80
N PRO A 11 19.16 -9.55 -3.53
CA PRO A 11 18.71 -8.21 -3.19
C PRO A 11 19.76 -7.16 -3.57
N LEU A 12 19.33 -6.06 -4.21
CA LEU A 12 20.17 -4.95 -4.64
C LEU A 12 19.60 -3.63 -4.13
N LEU A 13 20.38 -2.91 -3.33
CA LEU A 13 20.08 -1.54 -2.93
C LEU A 13 20.92 -0.56 -3.76
N VAL A 14 20.25 0.37 -4.46
CA VAL A 14 20.90 1.44 -5.22
C VAL A 14 20.61 2.78 -4.55
N VAL A 15 21.65 3.36 -3.96
CA VAL A 15 21.59 4.70 -3.35
C VAL A 15 22.09 5.72 -4.37
N ALA A 16 21.28 6.75 -4.65
CA ALA A 16 21.61 7.74 -5.67
C ALA A 16 20.89 9.08 -5.43
N CYS A 17 21.56 10.19 -5.71
CA CYS A 17 21.00 11.54 -5.59
C CYS A 17 19.90 11.83 -6.61
N ALA A 18 19.13 12.91 -6.41
CA ALA A 18 18.17 13.40 -7.40
C ALA A 18 18.88 13.68 -8.74
N GLY A 19 18.23 13.40 -9.86
CA GLY A 19 18.81 13.60 -11.20
C GLY A 19 19.83 12.54 -11.67
N SER A 20 20.29 11.63 -10.80
CA SER A 20 21.31 10.62 -11.12
C SER A 20 20.85 9.50 -12.06
N GLY A 21 19.60 9.51 -12.50
CA GLY A 21 19.06 8.50 -13.42
C GLY A 21 18.52 7.23 -12.76
N LYS A 22 18.13 7.26 -11.46
CA LYS A 22 17.52 6.11 -10.76
C LYS A 22 16.42 5.42 -11.54
N THR A 23 15.47 6.20 -12.04
CA THR A 23 14.35 5.68 -12.86
C THR A 23 14.84 5.02 -14.16
N LYS A 24 15.90 5.57 -14.79
CA LYS A 24 16.51 4.97 -15.98
C LYS A 24 17.13 3.62 -15.64
N VAL A 25 17.84 3.52 -14.53
CA VAL A 25 18.41 2.24 -14.06
C VAL A 25 17.31 1.21 -13.84
N LEU A 26 16.24 1.58 -13.12
CA LEU A 26 15.13 0.68 -12.82
C LEU A 26 14.43 0.20 -14.10
N THR A 27 14.10 1.10 -15.02
CA THR A 27 13.44 0.73 -16.30
C THR A 27 14.33 -0.11 -17.20
N SER A 28 15.65 0.19 -17.24
CA SER A 28 16.61 -0.61 -17.97
C SER A 28 16.79 -2.00 -17.37
N ARG A 29 16.77 -2.12 -16.03
CA ARG A 29 16.86 -3.40 -15.32
C ARG A 29 15.64 -4.28 -15.62
N ILE A 30 14.41 -3.71 -15.54
CA ILE A 30 13.19 -4.45 -15.93
C ILE A 30 13.29 -4.95 -17.37
N ALA A 31 13.70 -4.09 -18.30
CA ALA A 31 13.85 -4.47 -19.69
C ALA A 31 14.92 -5.54 -19.89
N HIS A 32 16.02 -5.48 -19.14
CA HIS A 32 17.11 -6.46 -19.19
C HIS A 32 16.65 -7.82 -18.67
N ILE A 33 15.88 -7.88 -17.57
CA ILE A 33 15.29 -9.12 -17.05
C ILE A 33 14.42 -9.80 -18.10
N ILE A 34 13.54 -9.04 -18.76
CA ILE A 34 12.62 -9.58 -19.78
C ILE A 34 13.38 -10.04 -21.03
N LYS A 35 14.30 -9.22 -21.55
CA LYS A 35 15.10 -9.56 -22.75
C LYS A 35 15.95 -10.82 -22.56
N ASN A 36 16.49 -11.01 -21.36
CA ASN A 36 17.27 -12.21 -21.03
C ASN A 36 16.41 -13.41 -20.59
N LYS A 37 15.07 -13.29 -20.70
CA LYS A 37 14.13 -14.36 -20.34
C LYS A 37 14.28 -14.86 -18.90
N LYS A 38 14.77 -14.00 -17.99
CA LYS A 38 14.88 -14.32 -16.55
C LYS A 38 13.53 -14.30 -15.84
N ALA A 39 12.59 -13.49 -16.34
CA ALA A 39 11.18 -13.47 -15.90
C ALA A 39 10.28 -12.99 -17.04
N PHE A 40 9.05 -13.45 -17.04
CA PHE A 40 8.01 -12.91 -17.92
C PHE A 40 7.46 -11.59 -17.38
N PRO A 41 6.90 -10.70 -18.23
CA PRO A 41 6.35 -9.41 -17.80
C PRO A 41 5.33 -9.51 -16.66
N ASN A 42 4.49 -10.53 -16.65
CA ASN A 42 3.47 -10.78 -15.61
C ASN A 42 4.05 -11.30 -14.28
N GLN A 43 5.33 -11.64 -14.22
CA GLN A 43 6.03 -12.08 -13.01
C GLN A 43 6.82 -10.95 -12.35
N ILE A 44 6.83 -9.74 -12.94
CA ILE A 44 7.61 -8.60 -12.44
C ILE A 44 6.68 -7.64 -11.72
N LEU A 45 6.95 -7.41 -10.44
CA LEU A 45 6.33 -6.36 -9.64
C LEU A 45 7.23 -5.12 -9.63
N ALA A 46 6.71 -4.01 -10.13
CA ALA A 46 7.40 -2.72 -10.10
C ALA A 46 6.50 -1.63 -9.52
N VAL A 47 6.92 -1.03 -8.42
CA VAL A 47 6.11 -0.07 -7.67
C VAL A 47 6.77 1.30 -7.56
N THR A 48 5.94 2.34 -7.55
CA THR A 48 6.33 3.73 -7.33
C THR A 48 5.38 4.40 -6.34
N PHE A 49 5.71 5.64 -5.94
CA PHE A 49 4.83 6.41 -5.05
C PHE A 49 3.73 7.18 -5.78
N THR A 50 3.96 7.61 -7.03
CA THR A 50 3.01 8.47 -7.75
C THR A 50 2.54 7.86 -9.05
N ASN A 51 1.30 8.15 -9.44
CA ASN A 51 0.72 7.72 -10.71
C ASN A 51 1.51 8.28 -11.91
N LYS A 52 2.04 9.51 -11.80
CA LYS A 52 2.90 10.09 -12.83
C LYS A 52 4.16 9.26 -13.04
N ALA A 53 4.85 8.89 -11.96
CA ALA A 53 6.06 8.07 -12.04
C ALA A 53 5.75 6.65 -12.57
N ALA A 54 4.62 6.05 -12.17
CA ALA A 54 4.18 4.76 -12.69
C ALA A 54 3.94 4.80 -14.20
N LYS A 55 3.22 5.81 -14.68
CA LYS A 55 2.95 6.01 -16.12
C LYS A 55 4.24 6.25 -16.90
N GLU A 56 5.15 7.06 -16.37
CA GLU A 56 6.45 7.31 -16.99
C GLU A 56 7.30 6.04 -17.06
N MET A 57 7.35 5.27 -16.00
CA MET A 57 8.05 3.98 -15.95
C MET A 57 7.49 3.02 -17.00
N HIS A 58 6.16 2.87 -17.05
CA HIS A 58 5.49 2.03 -18.04
C HIS A 58 5.87 2.44 -19.47
N ASN A 59 5.76 3.73 -19.78
CA ASN A 59 6.11 4.25 -21.13
C ASN A 59 7.57 3.99 -21.49
N ARG A 60 8.49 4.17 -20.54
CA ARG A 60 9.93 3.93 -20.77
C ARG A 60 10.23 2.45 -21.02
N VAL A 61 9.66 1.57 -20.21
CA VAL A 61 9.81 0.11 -20.38
C VAL A 61 9.22 -0.34 -21.73
N SER A 62 8.02 0.15 -22.07
CA SER A 62 7.37 -0.15 -23.35
C SER A 62 8.18 0.33 -24.55
N LYS A 63 8.81 1.52 -24.47
CA LYS A 63 9.72 1.99 -25.54
C LYS A 63 10.93 1.11 -25.74
N ILE A 64 11.47 0.50 -24.68
CA ILE A 64 12.66 -0.36 -24.76
C ILE A 64 12.30 -1.76 -25.26
N LEU A 65 11.13 -2.26 -24.90
CA LEU A 65 10.72 -3.66 -25.15
C LEU A 65 9.78 -3.82 -26.35
N GLY A 66 9.12 -2.76 -26.81
CA GLY A 66 8.11 -2.84 -27.85
C GLY A 66 6.98 -3.80 -27.46
N SER A 67 6.62 -4.72 -28.35
CA SER A 67 5.58 -5.73 -28.11
C SER A 67 5.88 -6.67 -26.93
N SER A 68 7.15 -6.84 -26.56
CA SER A 68 7.55 -7.67 -25.41
C SER A 68 7.18 -7.06 -24.06
N ALA A 69 6.69 -5.82 -24.02
CA ALA A 69 6.16 -5.18 -22.79
C ALA A 69 4.71 -5.59 -22.48
N VAL A 70 4.03 -6.30 -23.39
CA VAL A 70 2.67 -6.77 -23.17
C VAL A 70 2.64 -7.70 -21.96
N GLY A 71 1.73 -7.44 -21.01
CA GLY A 71 1.59 -8.25 -19.79
C GLY A 71 2.27 -7.70 -18.54
N LEU A 72 2.83 -6.47 -18.55
CA LEU A 72 3.32 -5.77 -17.35
C LEU A 72 2.14 -5.32 -16.45
N ALA A 73 1.39 -6.29 -15.94
CA ALA A 73 0.18 -6.07 -15.17
C ALA A 73 0.47 -5.52 -13.74
N TRP A 74 1.66 -5.75 -13.21
CA TRP A 74 2.06 -5.44 -11.84
C TRP A 74 3.01 -4.24 -11.75
N LEU A 75 2.87 -3.29 -12.67
CA LEU A 75 3.56 -2.01 -12.64
C LEU A 75 2.57 -0.90 -12.27
N GLY A 76 2.82 -0.20 -11.17
CA GLY A 76 1.89 0.80 -10.65
C GLY A 76 2.38 1.49 -9.39
N THR A 77 1.47 2.20 -8.71
CA THR A 77 1.74 2.71 -7.35
C THR A 77 1.52 1.60 -6.33
N PHE A 78 2.13 1.72 -5.14
CA PHE A 78 1.87 0.80 -4.03
C PHE A 78 0.37 0.61 -3.80
N HIS A 79 -0.40 1.70 -3.66
CA HIS A 79 -1.84 1.64 -3.45
C HIS A 79 -2.58 0.91 -4.59
N SER A 80 -2.27 1.20 -5.85
CA SER A 80 -2.95 0.56 -6.97
C SER A 80 -2.64 -0.94 -7.08
N ILE A 81 -1.42 -1.33 -6.76
CA ILE A 81 -1.01 -2.74 -6.75
C ILE A 81 -1.63 -3.48 -5.57
N CYS A 82 -1.59 -2.89 -4.35
CA CYS A 82 -2.25 -3.46 -3.17
C CYS A 82 -3.75 -3.66 -3.42
N ALA A 83 -4.43 -2.66 -4.00
CA ALA A 83 -5.84 -2.78 -4.35
C ALA A 83 -6.10 -3.92 -5.35
N LYS A 84 -5.22 -4.13 -6.35
CA LYS A 84 -5.33 -5.26 -7.28
C LYS A 84 -5.16 -6.61 -6.57
N ILE A 85 -4.15 -6.73 -5.70
CA ILE A 85 -3.90 -7.95 -4.94
C ILE A 85 -5.10 -8.23 -4.04
N LEU A 86 -5.58 -7.22 -3.32
CA LEU A 86 -6.71 -7.36 -2.41
C LEU A 86 -8.00 -7.74 -3.15
N ARG A 87 -8.29 -7.16 -4.33
CA ARG A 87 -9.45 -7.57 -5.14
C ARG A 87 -9.37 -9.01 -5.60
N LYS A 88 -8.18 -9.49 -5.96
CA LYS A 88 -7.96 -10.88 -6.36
C LYS A 88 -8.14 -11.87 -5.21
N HIS A 89 -7.83 -11.45 -3.99
CA HIS A 89 -7.84 -12.27 -2.78
C HIS A 89 -8.79 -11.74 -1.70
N ALA A 90 -9.87 -11.05 -2.10
CA ALA A 90 -10.77 -10.33 -1.20
C ALA A 90 -11.37 -11.23 -0.11
N SER A 91 -11.73 -12.46 -0.45
CA SER A 91 -12.27 -13.44 0.51
C SER A 91 -11.32 -13.77 1.66
N ALA A 92 -10.01 -13.77 1.42
CA ALA A 92 -9.01 -13.99 2.47
C ALA A 92 -8.96 -12.83 3.50
N ALA A 93 -9.45 -11.66 3.12
CA ALA A 93 -9.59 -10.47 3.99
C ALA A 93 -11.03 -10.27 4.49
N ASN A 94 -11.92 -11.26 4.34
CA ASN A 94 -13.34 -11.14 4.64
C ASN A 94 -14.05 -9.99 3.91
N LEU A 95 -13.61 -9.70 2.68
CA LEU A 95 -14.19 -8.67 1.80
C LEU A 95 -14.78 -9.32 0.53
N LYS A 96 -15.70 -8.62 -0.10
CA LYS A 96 -16.14 -8.91 -1.47
C LYS A 96 -15.21 -8.18 -2.44
N SER A 97 -15.03 -8.70 -3.66
CA SER A 97 -14.11 -8.12 -4.66
C SER A 97 -14.47 -6.68 -5.09
N ASN A 98 -15.73 -6.27 -4.89
CA ASN A 98 -16.23 -4.92 -5.15
C ASN A 98 -16.12 -3.97 -3.94
N PHE A 99 -15.22 -4.22 -3.01
CA PHE A 99 -15.02 -3.37 -1.85
C PHE A 99 -14.69 -1.92 -2.22
N THR A 100 -15.07 -1.00 -1.33
CA THR A 100 -14.74 0.43 -1.44
C THR A 100 -13.45 0.73 -0.68
N ILE A 101 -12.62 1.62 -1.23
CA ILE A 101 -11.47 2.18 -0.50
C ILE A 101 -11.94 3.50 0.08
N VAL A 102 -11.91 3.62 1.41
CA VAL A 102 -12.32 4.84 2.11
C VAL A 102 -11.17 5.86 2.11
N ASP A 103 -11.50 7.11 1.87
CA ASP A 103 -10.55 8.21 1.99
C ASP A 103 -10.44 8.72 3.44
N THR A 104 -9.52 9.67 3.66
CA THR A 104 -9.27 10.21 5.01
C THR A 104 -10.50 10.90 5.61
N ASP A 105 -11.32 11.55 4.81
CA ASP A 105 -12.51 12.25 5.30
C ASP A 105 -13.61 11.25 5.70
N ASP A 106 -13.75 10.18 4.94
CA ASP A 106 -14.63 9.07 5.27
C ASP A 106 -14.18 8.34 6.55
N GLN A 107 -12.88 8.11 6.71
CA GLN A 107 -12.30 7.56 7.94
C GLN A 107 -12.62 8.44 9.15
N ILE A 108 -12.41 9.77 9.04
CA ILE A 108 -12.72 10.74 10.11
C ILE A 108 -14.20 10.68 10.47
N ARG A 109 -15.09 10.62 9.46
CA ARG A 109 -16.54 10.53 9.66
C ARG A 109 -16.92 9.24 10.38
N LEU A 110 -16.34 8.13 9.97
CA LEU A 110 -16.59 6.82 10.56
C LEU A 110 -16.15 6.81 12.04
N ILE A 111 -14.95 7.31 12.35
CA ILE A 111 -14.45 7.40 13.73
C ILE A 111 -15.36 8.31 14.59
N LYS A 112 -15.80 9.47 14.06
CA LYS A 112 -16.74 10.36 14.77
C LYS A 112 -18.04 9.63 15.13
N ASN A 113 -18.57 8.85 14.18
CA ASN A 113 -19.80 8.08 14.40
C ASN A 113 -19.61 6.99 15.46
N ILE A 114 -18.46 6.31 15.45
CA ILE A 114 -18.12 5.32 16.46
C ILE A 114 -17.99 5.99 17.85
N CYS A 115 -17.23 7.06 17.95
CA CYS A 115 -17.09 7.80 19.23
C CYS A 115 -18.44 8.25 19.77
N LYS A 116 -19.33 8.75 18.91
CA LYS A 116 -20.68 9.15 19.32
C LYS A 116 -21.51 7.97 19.82
N ALA A 117 -21.46 6.83 19.14
CA ALA A 117 -22.19 5.63 19.53
C ALA A 117 -21.70 5.02 20.84
N GLU A 118 -20.39 5.14 21.13
CA GLU A 118 -19.76 4.62 22.34
C GLU A 118 -19.69 5.67 23.48
N ASN A 119 -20.34 6.85 23.31
CA ASN A 119 -20.32 7.97 24.25
C ASN A 119 -18.90 8.46 24.61
N ILE A 120 -17.97 8.39 23.66
CA ILE A 120 -16.60 8.86 23.81
C ILE A 120 -16.53 10.35 23.45
N ASP A 121 -15.97 11.18 24.34
CA ASP A 121 -15.83 12.62 24.10
C ASP A 121 -14.74 12.88 23.02
N VAL A 122 -15.19 13.33 21.85
CA VAL A 122 -14.32 13.69 20.73
C VAL A 122 -13.40 14.90 21.01
N LYS A 123 -13.67 15.68 22.08
CA LYS A 123 -12.77 16.77 22.50
C LYS A 123 -11.53 16.20 23.19
N GLN A 124 -11.68 15.10 23.91
CA GLN A 124 -10.57 14.41 24.55
C GLN A 124 -9.85 13.46 23.59
N LEU A 125 -10.58 12.85 22.65
CA LEU A 125 -10.05 11.89 21.69
C LEU A 125 -10.33 12.34 20.26
N SER A 126 -9.48 13.23 19.74
CA SER A 126 -9.62 13.77 18.38
C SER A 126 -9.64 12.65 17.33
N PRO A 127 -10.64 12.60 16.42
CA PRO A 127 -10.71 11.57 15.38
C PRO A 127 -9.46 11.48 14.49
N ARG A 128 -8.83 12.61 14.19
CA ARG A 128 -7.56 12.62 13.43
C ARG A 128 -6.42 11.96 14.20
N TYR A 129 -6.35 12.18 15.50
CA TYR A 129 -5.36 11.52 16.35
C TYR A 129 -5.61 10.01 16.43
N VAL A 130 -6.88 9.60 16.58
CA VAL A 130 -7.28 8.17 16.56
C VAL A 130 -6.82 7.49 15.27
N ILE A 131 -7.10 8.09 14.10
CA ILE A 131 -6.68 7.56 12.81
C ILE A 131 -5.16 7.44 12.75
N ALA A 132 -4.42 8.47 13.13
CA ALA A 132 -2.94 8.44 13.10
C ALA A 132 -2.36 7.30 13.97
N ILE A 133 -2.98 6.99 15.11
CA ILE A 133 -2.56 5.87 15.96
C ILE A 133 -2.95 4.53 15.33
N ILE A 134 -4.16 4.41 14.77
CA ILE A 134 -4.60 3.20 14.07
C ILE A 134 -3.67 2.91 12.89
N ASP A 135 -3.36 3.90 12.06
CA ASP A 135 -2.43 3.78 10.93
C ASP A 135 -1.05 3.32 11.39
N LYS A 136 -0.56 3.89 12.47
CA LYS A 136 0.73 3.49 13.06
C LYS A 136 0.72 2.02 13.50
N TRP A 137 -0.38 1.55 14.11
CA TRP A 137 -0.52 0.15 14.50
C TRP A 137 -0.64 -0.76 13.28
N LYS A 138 -1.47 -0.42 12.30
CA LYS A 138 -1.61 -1.15 11.03
C LYS A 138 -0.29 -1.27 10.27
N ASN A 139 0.48 -0.19 10.17
CA ASN A 139 1.79 -0.19 9.53
C ASN A 139 2.83 -1.08 10.25
N ARG A 140 2.59 -1.42 11.51
CA ARG A 140 3.40 -2.36 12.29
C ARG A 140 2.81 -3.78 12.30
N GLY A 141 1.73 -4.04 11.58
CA GLY A 141 1.02 -5.32 11.56
C GLY A 141 0.31 -5.64 12.87
N LEU A 142 -0.05 -4.60 13.67
CA LEU A 142 -0.74 -4.78 14.94
C LEU A 142 -2.26 -4.68 14.73
N TYR A 143 -2.94 -5.81 14.87
CA TYR A 143 -4.40 -5.88 14.78
C TYR A 143 -5.07 -5.69 16.14
N PRO A 144 -6.35 -5.23 16.19
CA PRO A 144 -7.00 -4.84 17.44
C PRO A 144 -7.26 -5.98 18.42
N ASN A 145 -7.10 -7.23 18.00
CA ASN A 145 -7.29 -8.44 18.83
C ASN A 145 -5.96 -9.05 19.30
N GLU A 146 -4.82 -8.42 18.95
CA GLU A 146 -3.52 -8.93 19.36
C GLU A 146 -3.09 -8.35 20.71
N GLU A 147 -2.61 -9.21 21.61
CA GLU A 147 -2.06 -8.82 22.91
C GLU A 147 -0.73 -8.05 22.82
N LYS A 148 -0.18 -7.91 21.60
CA LYS A 148 1.11 -7.28 21.33
C LYS A 148 1.10 -5.75 21.26
N ILE A 149 -0.05 -5.11 21.46
CA ILE A 149 -0.14 -3.65 21.44
C ILE A 149 0.37 -3.11 22.77
N ASN A 150 1.61 -2.64 22.78
CA ASN A 150 2.15 -1.88 23.90
C ASN A 150 1.67 -0.43 23.81
N PHE A 151 0.86 -0.01 24.77
CA PHE A 151 0.35 1.34 24.88
C PHE A 151 1.43 2.27 25.45
N LYS A 152 1.61 3.45 24.84
CA LYS A 152 2.51 4.47 25.36
C LYS A 152 1.92 5.20 26.57
N ASP A 153 0.59 5.37 26.56
CA ASP A 153 -0.15 6.08 27.56
C ASP A 153 -1.61 5.61 27.66
N ILE A 154 -2.35 6.19 28.58
CA ILE A 154 -3.78 5.88 28.81
C ILE A 154 -4.66 6.26 27.59
N TYR A 155 -4.24 7.26 26.80
CA TYR A 155 -4.98 7.67 25.61
C TYR A 155 -4.91 6.61 24.53
N GLU A 156 -3.73 6.05 24.26
CA GLU A 156 -3.58 4.93 23.33
C GLU A 156 -4.43 3.72 23.78
N LYS A 157 -4.51 3.43 25.08
CA LYS A 157 -5.36 2.36 25.62
C LYS A 157 -6.85 2.59 25.30
N ASN A 158 -7.30 3.84 25.36
CA ASN A 158 -8.69 4.21 25.05
C ASN A 158 -9.01 4.14 23.54
N ILE A 159 -8.00 4.13 22.68
CA ILE A 159 -8.17 3.99 21.23
C ILE A 159 -8.46 2.55 20.82
N LEU A 160 -7.98 1.54 21.57
CA LEU A 160 -8.14 0.15 21.20
C LEU A 160 -9.60 -0.30 21.00
N PRO A 161 -10.54 0.05 21.87
CA PRO A 161 -11.97 -0.24 21.64
C PRO A 161 -12.51 0.41 20.37
N VAL A 162 -12.09 1.66 20.10
CA VAL A 162 -12.45 2.38 18.85
C VAL A 162 -11.88 1.68 17.63
N TYR A 163 -10.64 1.22 17.70
CA TYR A 163 -10.00 0.47 16.60
C TYR A 163 -10.73 -0.85 16.31
N ARG A 164 -11.16 -1.60 17.33
CA ARG A 164 -11.98 -2.80 17.15
C ARG A 164 -13.27 -2.51 16.40
N LYS A 165 -14.00 -1.50 16.85
CA LYS A 165 -15.25 -1.07 16.20
C LYS A 165 -15.03 -0.55 14.79
N TYR A 166 -13.95 0.21 14.57
CA TYR A 166 -13.58 0.72 13.28
C TYR A 166 -13.33 -0.41 12.28
N GLN A 167 -12.52 -1.40 12.67
CA GLN A 167 -12.22 -2.55 11.82
C GLN A 167 -13.47 -3.39 11.53
N GLN A 168 -14.34 -3.59 12.52
CA GLN A 168 -15.62 -4.26 12.31
C GLN A 168 -16.51 -3.50 11.33
N LYS A 169 -16.61 -2.18 11.46
CA LYS A 169 -17.40 -1.34 10.56
C LYS A 169 -16.87 -1.34 9.12
N LEU A 170 -15.57 -1.35 8.92
CA LEU A 170 -15.00 -1.50 7.57
C LEU A 170 -15.46 -2.81 6.92
N ILE A 171 -15.42 -3.93 7.65
CA ILE A 171 -15.89 -5.22 7.13
C ILE A 171 -17.39 -5.19 6.83
N GLU A 172 -18.22 -4.66 7.74
CA GLU A 172 -19.68 -4.54 7.55
C GLU A 172 -20.03 -3.70 6.31
N LEU A 173 -19.28 -2.65 6.05
CA LEU A 173 -19.44 -1.76 4.89
C LEU A 173 -18.80 -2.32 3.61
N ASN A 174 -18.16 -3.48 3.67
CA ASN A 174 -17.33 -4.00 2.60
C ASN A 174 -16.34 -2.93 2.11
N ALA A 175 -15.55 -2.39 3.04
CA ALA A 175 -14.61 -1.30 2.78
C ALA A 175 -13.23 -1.60 3.37
N CYS A 176 -12.21 -0.96 2.84
CA CYS A 176 -10.86 -0.94 3.39
C CYS A 176 -10.28 0.48 3.36
N ASP A 177 -9.28 0.74 4.19
CA ASP A 177 -8.51 1.97 4.30
C ASP A 177 -7.07 1.79 3.80
#